data_012eae3c8552a9c35c693232e459ae78
#
_entry.id   012eae3c8552a9c35c693232e459ae78
#
_cell.length_a   1.000
_cell.length_b   1.000
_cell.length_c   1.000
_cell.angle_alpha   90.00
_cell.angle_beta   90.00
_cell.angle_gamma   90.00
#
_symmetry.space_group_name_H-M   'P 1'
#
loop_
_entity.id
_entity.type
_entity.pdbx_description
1 polymer ?
#
loop_
_entity_poly.entity_id
_entity_poly.type
_entity_poly.pdbx_seq_one_letter_code
_entity_poly.pdbx_strand_id
1 'polypeptide(L)'
;MRMFTALLLVGASTFATAAEARDQWTKAAANGWYQRQPWLVGANYNPASAINQFEMWQADTFDPATIDKELGWAEKIGMNTMRVYLHNMLWENDPEGLKRRMNEFLTIAQRRGIRPMFVLFDSCWDPDPVAGPQRPPIPGVHNSGWMQAPGAARLADKSQYGKFEGYVKDIVGTFANDNRILAWDVWNEPNNEGGGNYKPTPNKKQLVAGLLDDVFEWARSANPTQPLTSGLWIGENWDKMETLDAVERIQVTQSDVNSFHDYNWPEQFERRARQMLSYGRPVLCTEYMARGNGSTFDGSLPIGKRYNIAMINWGFVDGKTQTRLPWDSWKKPYTMDEPTIWFHEVFRADGRPYRQAEVDLIRRLANEPKVAQPVVQPLPAQRRRRAR
;
A
#
# COMPACT_ATOMS: atom_id res chain seq x y z
N MET A 1 -12.41 33.50 70.21
CA MET A 1 -13.20 32.58 69.37
C MET A 1 -12.86 32.89 67.89
N ARG A 2 -11.99 32.12 67.26
CA ARG A 2 -11.63 32.31 65.84
C ARG A 2 -12.28 31.16 65.05
N MET A 3 -13.24 31.47 64.18
CA MET A 3 -13.86 30.53 63.26
C MET A 3 -12.92 30.27 62.08
N PHE A 4 -12.52 29.02 61.87
CA PHE A 4 -11.86 28.57 60.68
C PHE A 4 -12.93 28.11 59.68
N THR A 5 -13.01 28.79 58.53
CA THR A 5 -13.84 28.39 57.40
C THR A 5 -13.01 27.47 56.50
N ALA A 6 -13.39 26.19 56.46
CA ALA A 6 -12.76 25.23 55.53
C ALA A 6 -13.40 25.39 54.15
N LEU A 7 -12.56 25.70 53.15
CA LEU A 7 -12.93 25.74 51.72
C LEU A 7 -12.81 24.33 51.14
N LEU A 8 -13.93 23.70 50.80
CA LEU A 8 -13.92 22.42 50.05
C LEU A 8 -13.69 22.73 48.56
N LEU A 9 -12.52 22.36 48.05
CA LEU A 9 -12.24 22.31 46.60
C LEU A 9 -12.87 21.02 46.04
N VAL A 10 -13.97 21.15 45.31
CA VAL A 10 -14.54 20.10 44.51
C VAL A 10 -13.74 20.04 43.19
N GLY A 11 -12.83 19.08 43.06
CA GLY A 11 -12.11 18.79 41.83
C GLY A 11 -13.08 18.18 40.82
N ALA A 12 -13.42 18.90 39.75
CA ALA A 12 -14.15 18.37 38.62
C ALA A 12 -13.19 17.47 37.81
N SER A 13 -13.32 16.16 37.99
CA SER A 13 -12.67 15.17 37.12
C SER A 13 -13.37 15.17 35.76
N THR A 14 -12.79 15.81 34.75
CA THR A 14 -13.21 15.69 33.38
C THR A 14 -12.86 14.28 32.90
N PHE A 15 -13.82 13.37 32.89
CA PHE A 15 -13.68 12.12 32.14
C PHE A 15 -13.63 12.49 30.67
N ALA A 16 -12.45 12.38 30.05
CA ALA A 16 -12.35 12.39 28.61
C ALA A 16 -13.10 11.13 28.11
N THR A 17 -14.28 11.32 27.53
CA THR A 17 -14.94 10.25 26.78
C THR A 17 -14.02 9.85 25.65
N ALA A 18 -13.61 8.58 25.60
CA ALA A 18 -12.92 8.04 24.45
C ALA A 18 -13.78 8.37 23.22
N ALA A 19 -13.19 9.04 22.24
CA ALA A 19 -13.91 9.33 21.01
C ALA A 19 -14.36 8.00 20.39
N GLU A 20 -15.63 7.90 20.07
CA GLU A 20 -16.19 6.72 19.43
C GLU A 20 -15.48 6.52 18.08
N ALA A 21 -15.13 5.26 17.73
CA ALA A 21 -14.48 4.94 16.47
C ALA A 21 -15.37 5.40 15.31
N ARG A 22 -14.77 6.04 14.29
CA ARG A 22 -15.56 6.44 13.12
C ARG A 22 -16.07 5.23 12.35
N ASP A 23 -17.23 5.35 11.77
CA ASP A 23 -17.76 4.37 10.83
C ASP A 23 -16.94 4.30 9.52
N GLN A 24 -17.13 3.21 8.77
CA GLN A 24 -16.76 3.17 7.37
C GLN A 24 -17.41 4.36 6.62
N TRP A 25 -16.66 5.00 5.75
CA TRP A 25 -17.23 6.08 4.95
C TRP A 25 -18.40 5.59 4.11
N THR A 26 -19.44 6.39 4.03
CA THR A 26 -20.50 6.17 3.03
C THR A 26 -19.92 6.27 1.62
N LYS A 27 -20.56 5.64 0.64
CA LYS A 27 -20.16 5.77 -0.78
C LYS A 27 -20.12 7.23 -1.21
N ALA A 28 -21.05 8.05 -0.74
CA ALA A 28 -21.10 9.48 -1.05
C ALA A 28 -19.89 10.23 -0.49
N ALA A 29 -19.51 9.96 0.77
CA ALA A 29 -18.33 10.57 1.39
C ALA A 29 -17.04 10.17 0.65
N ALA A 30 -16.88 8.88 0.35
CA ALA A 30 -15.72 8.36 -0.37
C ALA A 30 -15.60 8.97 -1.78
N ASN A 31 -16.69 9.01 -2.54
CA ASN A 31 -16.70 9.62 -3.86
C ASN A 31 -16.45 11.14 -3.79
N GLY A 32 -17.03 11.84 -2.81
CA GLY A 32 -16.76 13.26 -2.60
C GLY A 32 -15.30 13.55 -2.26
N TRP A 33 -14.66 12.70 -1.45
CA TRP A 33 -13.22 12.79 -1.17
C TRP A 33 -12.40 12.59 -2.44
N TYR A 34 -12.72 11.56 -3.24
CA TYR A 34 -11.97 11.23 -4.47
C TYR A 34 -12.12 12.30 -5.55
N GLN A 35 -13.28 12.90 -5.66
CA GLN A 35 -13.53 13.99 -6.60
C GLN A 35 -12.63 15.20 -6.37
N ARG A 36 -12.27 15.46 -5.11
CA ARG A 36 -11.35 16.56 -4.74
C ARG A 36 -9.88 16.26 -5.01
N GLN A 37 -9.50 15.00 -5.27
CA GLN A 37 -8.13 14.65 -5.61
C GLN A 37 -7.83 14.97 -7.08
N PRO A 38 -6.58 15.30 -7.48
CA PRO A 38 -6.17 15.19 -8.87
C PRO A 38 -6.31 13.74 -9.35
N TRP A 39 -6.09 13.47 -10.63
CA TRP A 39 -5.88 12.07 -11.03
C TRP A 39 -4.62 11.55 -10.35
N LEU A 40 -4.76 10.50 -9.55
CA LEU A 40 -3.68 9.96 -8.75
C LEU A 40 -2.84 9.02 -9.60
N VAL A 41 -1.55 9.31 -9.71
CA VAL A 41 -0.57 8.49 -10.39
C VAL A 41 0.73 8.46 -9.59
N GLY A 42 1.32 7.29 -9.44
CA GLY A 42 2.50 7.11 -8.61
C GLY A 42 3.08 5.71 -8.69
N ALA A 43 3.90 5.37 -7.72
CA ALA A 43 4.57 4.08 -7.61
C ALA A 43 4.59 3.56 -6.17
N ASN A 44 4.74 2.26 -6.01
CA ASN A 44 5.22 1.67 -4.77
C ASN A 44 6.68 2.05 -4.59
N TYR A 45 7.02 2.61 -3.45
CA TYR A 45 8.30 3.25 -3.22
C TYR A 45 9.05 2.66 -2.05
N ASN A 46 10.26 2.25 -2.32
CA ASN A 46 11.33 1.99 -1.38
C ASN A 46 12.59 2.63 -1.96
N PRO A 47 13.36 3.47 -1.23
CA PRO A 47 14.51 4.15 -1.82
C PRO A 47 15.54 3.14 -2.31
N ALA A 48 16.26 3.48 -3.38
CA ALA A 48 17.28 2.59 -3.97
C ALA A 48 18.37 2.15 -2.97
N SER A 49 18.60 2.96 -1.93
CA SER A 49 19.54 2.67 -0.84
C SER A 49 19.04 1.63 0.16
N ALA A 50 17.76 1.27 0.16
CA ALA A 50 17.15 0.33 1.11
C ALA A 50 16.73 -0.98 0.43
N ILE A 51 16.99 -2.12 1.08
CA ILE A 51 16.58 -3.44 0.60
C ILE A 51 15.13 -3.78 0.97
N ASN A 52 14.63 -3.18 2.04
CA ASN A 52 13.29 -3.45 2.59
C ASN A 52 12.82 -2.31 3.52
N GLN A 53 11.69 -2.53 4.16
CA GLN A 53 11.08 -1.59 5.10
C GLN A 53 11.99 -1.25 6.29
N PHE A 54 12.82 -2.19 6.77
CA PHE A 54 13.74 -1.92 7.88
C PHE A 54 14.83 -0.93 7.47
N GLU A 55 15.54 -1.18 6.37
CA GLU A 55 16.55 -0.22 5.89
C GLU A 55 15.95 1.13 5.52
N MET A 56 14.73 1.16 5.01
CA MET A 56 14.07 2.45 4.75
C MET A 56 13.83 3.25 6.02
N TRP A 57 13.50 2.61 7.15
CA TRP A 57 12.99 3.33 8.31
C TRP A 57 13.83 3.27 9.58
N GLN A 58 14.85 2.43 9.67
CA GLN A 58 15.75 2.39 10.85
C GLN A 58 16.62 3.65 10.92
N ALA A 59 16.99 4.05 12.16
CA ALA A 59 17.68 5.30 12.42
C ALA A 59 19.06 5.41 11.73
N ASP A 60 19.75 4.27 11.64
CA ASP A 60 21.10 4.17 11.07
C ASP A 60 21.15 4.05 9.54
N THR A 61 19.99 3.80 8.91
CA THR A 61 19.89 3.58 7.46
C THR A 61 18.91 4.51 6.76
N PHE A 62 18.13 5.29 7.50
CA PHE A 62 17.19 6.27 6.94
C PHE A 62 17.96 7.32 6.12
N ASP A 63 17.65 7.43 4.83
CA ASP A 63 18.40 8.25 3.86
C ASP A 63 17.50 9.34 3.23
N PRO A 64 17.30 10.48 3.93
CA PRO A 64 16.47 11.57 3.43
C PRO A 64 17.01 12.23 2.15
N ALA A 65 18.33 12.16 1.93
CA ALA A 65 18.93 12.74 0.73
C ALA A 65 18.56 11.93 -0.54
N THR A 66 18.64 10.60 -0.47
CA THR A 66 18.19 9.74 -1.55
C THR A 66 16.68 9.84 -1.76
N ILE A 67 15.89 9.87 -0.68
CA ILE A 67 14.43 10.06 -0.75
C ILE A 67 14.08 11.38 -1.47
N ASP A 68 14.70 12.51 -1.09
CA ASP A 68 14.41 13.82 -1.73
C ASP A 68 14.78 13.83 -3.21
N LYS A 69 15.93 13.24 -3.56
CA LYS A 69 16.38 13.10 -4.95
C LYS A 69 15.40 12.28 -5.80
N GLU A 70 15.01 11.12 -5.31
CA GLU A 70 14.14 10.18 -6.05
C GLU A 70 12.70 10.70 -6.15
N LEU A 71 12.13 11.26 -5.07
CA LEU A 71 10.83 11.93 -5.15
C LEU A 71 10.86 13.16 -6.07
N GLY A 72 12.02 13.83 -6.21
CA GLY A 72 12.22 14.86 -7.23
C GLY A 72 12.15 14.33 -8.66
N TRP A 73 12.51 13.07 -8.92
CA TRP A 73 12.28 12.45 -10.23
C TRP A 73 10.81 12.14 -10.47
N ALA A 74 10.10 11.69 -9.42
CA ALA A 74 8.66 11.47 -9.48
C ALA A 74 7.87 12.75 -9.78
N GLU A 75 8.20 13.85 -9.09
CA GLU A 75 7.63 15.18 -9.33
C GLU A 75 7.77 15.59 -10.81
N LYS A 76 8.97 15.43 -11.39
CA LYS A 76 9.27 15.81 -12.78
C LYS A 76 8.45 15.07 -13.82
N ILE A 77 7.95 13.89 -13.52
CA ILE A 77 7.09 13.10 -14.41
C ILE A 77 5.61 13.19 -14.07
N GLY A 78 5.24 14.03 -13.09
CA GLY A 78 3.86 14.31 -12.70
C GLY A 78 3.24 13.28 -11.75
N MET A 79 4.04 12.40 -11.14
CA MET A 79 3.56 11.53 -10.07
C MET A 79 3.23 12.37 -8.82
N ASN A 80 2.12 12.07 -8.17
CA ASN A 80 1.59 12.86 -7.04
C ASN A 80 1.24 12.00 -5.81
N THR A 81 1.51 10.69 -5.88
CA THR A 81 1.39 9.78 -4.75
C THR A 81 2.50 8.73 -4.78
N MET A 82 2.82 8.19 -3.61
CA MET A 82 3.69 7.02 -3.43
C MET A 82 3.06 6.08 -2.42
N ARG A 83 3.10 4.77 -2.67
CA ARG A 83 2.67 3.77 -1.69
C ARG A 83 3.90 3.23 -0.98
N VAL A 84 3.92 3.37 0.36
CA VAL A 84 5.12 3.19 1.18
C VAL A 84 4.82 2.27 2.35
N TYR A 85 5.69 1.30 2.56
CA TYR A 85 5.47 0.22 3.52
C TYR A 85 6.09 0.52 4.87
N LEU A 86 5.33 0.29 5.94
CA LEU A 86 5.78 0.29 7.33
C LEU A 86 5.99 -1.14 7.82
N HIS A 87 6.47 -1.28 9.05
CA HIS A 87 6.60 -2.58 9.71
C HIS A 87 6.38 -2.44 11.22
N ASN A 88 5.56 -3.31 11.82
CA ASN A 88 5.23 -3.24 13.25
C ASN A 88 6.45 -3.31 14.17
N MET A 89 7.46 -4.11 13.83
CA MET A 89 8.69 -4.22 14.64
C MET A 89 9.52 -2.93 14.64
N LEU A 90 9.42 -2.09 13.61
CA LEU A 90 10.08 -0.76 13.63
C LEU A 90 9.46 0.13 14.73
N TRP A 91 8.14 0.10 14.84
CA TRP A 91 7.42 0.81 15.89
C TRP A 91 7.72 0.22 17.27
N GLU A 92 7.73 -1.10 17.40
CA GLU A 92 8.02 -1.76 18.68
C GLU A 92 9.42 -1.45 19.22
N ASN A 93 10.40 -1.29 18.34
CA ASN A 93 11.79 -1.01 18.70
C ASN A 93 12.06 0.47 18.98
N ASP A 94 11.43 1.38 18.21
CA ASP A 94 11.67 2.83 18.28
C ASP A 94 10.43 3.60 17.81
N PRO A 95 9.33 3.62 18.57
CA PRO A 95 8.08 4.25 18.15
C PRO A 95 8.24 5.74 17.87
N GLU A 96 8.91 6.48 18.75
CA GLU A 96 9.09 7.91 18.56
C GLU A 96 10.05 8.23 17.40
N GLY A 97 11.12 7.42 17.24
CA GLY A 97 12.02 7.58 16.12
C GLY A 97 11.35 7.29 14.78
N LEU A 98 10.54 6.24 14.68
CA LEU A 98 9.77 5.95 13.49
C LEU A 98 8.84 7.12 13.13
N LYS A 99 8.09 7.64 14.09
CA LYS A 99 7.18 8.79 13.88
C LYS A 99 7.94 10.05 13.42
N ARG A 100 9.12 10.32 13.98
CA ARG A 100 9.97 11.44 13.50
C ARG A 100 10.42 11.25 12.06
N ARG A 101 10.90 10.05 11.68
CA ARG A 101 11.33 9.74 10.29
C ARG A 101 10.15 9.76 9.31
N MET A 102 8.97 9.27 9.71
CA MET A 102 7.75 9.43 8.92
C MET A 102 7.40 10.91 8.70
N ASN A 103 7.50 11.73 9.73
CA ASN A 103 7.25 13.17 9.61
C ASN A 103 8.28 13.88 8.69
N GLU A 104 9.53 13.47 8.74
CA GLU A 104 10.57 13.95 7.82
C GLU A 104 10.29 13.53 6.38
N PHE A 105 9.96 12.25 6.15
CA PHE A 105 9.53 11.76 4.85
C PHE A 105 8.31 12.53 4.30
N LEU A 106 7.30 12.76 5.13
CA LEU A 106 6.12 13.55 4.77
C LEU A 106 6.47 14.99 4.39
N THR A 107 7.45 15.59 5.06
CA THR A 107 7.93 16.94 4.75
C THR A 107 8.64 16.95 3.39
N ILE A 108 9.45 15.95 3.10
CA ILE A 108 10.10 15.81 1.78
C ILE A 108 9.05 15.59 0.69
N ALA A 109 8.13 14.64 0.89
CA ALA A 109 7.08 14.33 -0.06
C ALA A 109 6.19 15.54 -0.37
N GLN A 110 5.81 16.32 0.65
CA GLN A 110 5.01 17.53 0.50
C GLN A 110 5.72 18.58 -0.37
N ARG A 111 7.03 18.79 -0.19
CA ARG A 111 7.83 19.71 -1.05
C ARG A 111 7.82 19.28 -2.52
N ARG A 112 7.66 17.98 -2.78
CA ARG A 112 7.60 17.38 -4.12
C ARG A 112 6.18 17.24 -4.66
N GLY A 113 5.17 17.79 -3.96
CA GLY A 113 3.77 17.66 -4.35
C GLY A 113 3.21 16.24 -4.26
N ILE A 114 3.85 15.38 -3.47
CA ILE A 114 3.50 13.97 -3.32
C ILE A 114 2.80 13.74 -1.98
N ARG A 115 1.67 13.04 -2.01
CA ARG A 115 0.93 12.60 -0.83
C ARG A 115 1.02 11.08 -0.73
N PRO A 116 1.79 10.52 0.23
CA PRO A 116 1.96 9.08 0.34
C PRO A 116 0.72 8.38 0.87
N MET A 117 0.59 7.12 0.48
CA MET A 117 -0.28 6.11 1.05
C MET A 117 0.58 5.12 1.83
N PHE A 118 0.37 5.00 3.14
CA PHE A 118 1.15 4.07 3.96
C PHE A 118 0.48 2.71 4.07
N VAL A 119 1.30 1.66 3.97
CA VAL A 119 0.90 0.25 4.17
C VAL A 119 1.31 -0.17 5.58
N LEU A 120 0.34 -0.63 6.40
CA LEU A 120 0.60 -0.99 7.79
C LEU A 120 1.15 -2.41 7.95
N PHE A 121 0.53 -3.38 7.27
CA PHE A 121 0.93 -4.79 7.26
C PHE A 121 1.13 -5.32 5.85
N ASP A 122 1.92 -6.39 5.72
CA ASP A 122 2.27 -6.98 4.43
C ASP A 122 2.46 -8.50 4.54
N SER A 123 1.89 -9.25 3.60
CA SER A 123 1.99 -10.72 3.58
C SER A 123 3.01 -11.28 2.60
N CYS A 124 3.81 -10.42 1.94
CA CYS A 124 4.68 -10.85 0.85
C CYS A 124 6.10 -11.21 1.32
N TRP A 125 6.67 -12.23 0.68
CA TRP A 125 8.06 -12.69 0.74
C TRP A 125 8.47 -13.30 2.09
N ASP A 126 9.55 -12.83 2.73
CA ASP A 126 10.19 -13.48 3.89
C ASP A 126 9.26 -13.48 5.12
N PRO A 127 8.81 -14.64 5.59
CA PRO A 127 7.92 -14.75 6.74
C PRO A 127 8.60 -14.56 8.10
N ASP A 128 9.94 -14.49 8.13
CA ASP A 128 10.75 -14.44 9.36
C ASP A 128 11.50 -13.10 9.48
N PRO A 129 10.80 -11.97 9.67
CA PRO A 129 11.42 -10.65 9.73
C PRO A 129 12.36 -10.51 10.93
N VAL A 130 13.51 -9.88 10.69
CA VAL A 130 14.51 -9.57 11.70
C VAL A 130 14.86 -8.10 11.63
N ALA A 131 14.72 -7.39 12.76
CA ALA A 131 15.14 -5.99 12.89
C ALA A 131 16.67 -5.88 13.03
N GLY A 132 17.20 -4.67 12.80
CA GLY A 132 18.64 -4.39 12.85
C GLY A 132 19.29 -4.49 11.47
N PRO A 133 20.62 -4.73 11.39
CA PRO A 133 21.32 -4.80 10.12
C PRO A 133 20.71 -5.83 9.17
N GLN A 134 20.36 -5.38 7.96
CA GLN A 134 19.75 -6.25 6.97
C GLN A 134 20.84 -6.98 6.15
N ARG A 135 20.53 -8.21 5.75
CA ARG A 135 21.37 -8.96 4.82
C ARG A 135 21.43 -8.24 3.47
N PRO A 136 22.53 -8.35 2.73
CA PRO A 136 22.56 -7.85 1.36
C PRO A 136 21.56 -8.62 0.47
N PRO A 137 21.11 -8.03 -0.64
CA PRO A 137 20.26 -8.73 -1.59
C PRO A 137 20.98 -9.97 -2.14
N ILE A 138 20.22 -11.03 -2.39
CA ILE A 138 20.73 -12.19 -3.13
C ILE A 138 21.00 -11.73 -4.55
N PRO A 139 22.24 -11.79 -5.05
CA PRO A 139 22.56 -11.29 -6.38
C PRO A 139 21.69 -11.93 -7.47
N GLY A 140 21.11 -11.11 -8.33
CA GLY A 140 20.29 -11.58 -9.44
C GLY A 140 18.90 -12.09 -9.07
N VAL A 141 18.40 -11.86 -7.83
CA VAL A 141 17.10 -12.34 -7.35
C VAL A 141 16.19 -11.18 -6.98
N HIS A 142 15.01 -11.15 -7.59
CA HIS A 142 13.95 -10.18 -7.36
C HIS A 142 13.55 -10.10 -5.88
N ASN A 143 13.57 -8.90 -5.32
CA ASN A 143 13.00 -8.54 -4.01
C ASN A 143 13.36 -9.50 -2.88
N SER A 144 14.59 -10.02 -2.90
CA SER A 144 15.04 -11.12 -2.04
C SER A 144 15.23 -10.75 -0.56
N GLY A 145 15.14 -9.47 -0.20
CA GLY A 145 15.25 -9.00 1.18
C GLY A 145 13.95 -8.48 1.78
N TRP A 146 12.85 -8.51 1.03
CA TRP A 146 11.57 -8.00 1.49
C TRP A 146 10.94 -8.89 2.56
N MET A 147 10.32 -8.29 3.59
CA MET A 147 9.87 -9.02 4.78
C MET A 147 8.38 -8.82 5.05
N GLN A 148 7.72 -9.88 5.51
CA GLN A 148 6.32 -9.83 5.96
C GLN A 148 6.17 -9.04 7.26
N ALA A 149 5.07 -8.30 7.37
CA ALA A 149 4.61 -7.60 8.56
C ALA A 149 3.12 -7.93 8.82
N PRO A 150 2.76 -8.59 9.93
CA PRO A 150 3.65 -9.23 10.88
C PRO A 150 4.27 -10.50 10.29
N GLY A 151 5.43 -10.92 10.84
CA GLY A 151 6.04 -12.19 10.47
C GLY A 151 5.18 -13.40 10.90
N ALA A 152 5.41 -14.56 10.26
CA ALA A 152 4.57 -15.76 10.40
C ALA A 152 4.40 -16.24 11.85
N ALA A 153 5.50 -16.31 12.63
CA ALA A 153 5.44 -16.76 14.01
C ALA A 153 4.58 -15.84 14.89
N ARG A 154 4.67 -14.51 14.65
CA ARG A 154 3.92 -13.51 15.41
C ARG A 154 2.45 -13.45 14.99
N LEU A 155 2.17 -13.67 13.70
CA LEU A 155 0.81 -13.80 13.18
C LEU A 155 0.06 -15.00 13.79
N ALA A 156 0.77 -16.10 14.02
CA ALA A 156 0.21 -17.30 14.63
C ALA A 156 0.01 -17.18 16.16
N ASP A 157 0.69 -16.24 16.81
CA ASP A 157 0.64 -16.03 18.25
C ASP A 157 -0.34 -14.90 18.63
N LYS A 158 -1.54 -15.27 19.04
CA LYS A 158 -2.57 -14.28 19.45
C LYS A 158 -2.15 -13.38 20.62
N SER A 159 -1.16 -13.77 21.43
CA SER A 159 -0.62 -12.91 22.50
C SER A 159 0.08 -11.65 21.97
N GLN A 160 0.46 -11.63 20.68
CA GLN A 160 1.06 -10.48 20.01
C GLN A 160 0.02 -9.45 19.52
N TYR A 161 -1.26 -9.81 19.43
CA TYR A 161 -2.28 -8.97 18.79
C TYR A 161 -2.47 -7.62 19.50
N GLY A 162 -2.30 -7.58 20.84
CA GLY A 162 -2.30 -6.31 21.59
C GLY A 162 -1.16 -5.35 21.18
N LYS A 163 -0.01 -5.87 20.72
CA LYS A 163 1.06 -5.04 20.18
C LYS A 163 0.73 -4.53 18.78
N PHE A 164 0.07 -5.34 17.97
CA PHE A 164 -0.39 -4.91 16.63
C PHE A 164 -1.45 -3.82 16.76
N GLU A 165 -2.39 -3.99 17.69
CA GLU A 165 -3.36 -2.96 18.03
C GLU A 165 -2.68 -1.65 18.44
N GLY A 166 -1.71 -1.73 19.37
CA GLY A 166 -0.93 -0.58 19.82
C GLY A 166 -0.21 0.12 18.66
N TYR A 167 0.44 -0.65 17.78
CA TYR A 167 1.09 -0.13 16.57
C TYR A 167 0.13 0.62 15.65
N VAL A 168 -0.99 -0.03 15.30
CA VAL A 168 -1.98 0.55 14.36
C VAL A 168 -2.57 1.82 14.95
N LYS A 169 -3.02 1.78 16.21
CA LYS A 169 -3.64 2.93 16.87
C LYS A 169 -2.67 4.10 17.07
N ASP A 170 -1.42 3.84 17.44
CA ASP A 170 -0.44 4.91 17.66
C ASP A 170 0.00 5.55 16.32
N ILE A 171 0.32 4.74 15.31
CA ILE A 171 0.75 5.28 14.01
C ILE A 171 -0.40 6.04 13.34
N VAL A 172 -1.55 5.42 13.18
CA VAL A 172 -2.70 6.07 12.53
C VAL A 172 -3.17 7.27 13.34
N GLY A 173 -3.21 7.16 14.67
CA GLY A 173 -3.64 8.24 15.57
C GLY A 173 -2.70 9.45 15.56
N THR A 174 -1.38 9.22 15.54
CA THR A 174 -0.38 10.30 15.44
C THR A 174 -0.59 11.14 14.18
N PHE A 175 -0.98 10.53 13.07
CA PHE A 175 -1.14 11.20 11.78
C PHE A 175 -2.61 11.30 11.33
N ALA A 176 -3.58 11.10 12.22
CA ALA A 176 -5.00 11.03 11.89
C ALA A 176 -5.53 12.26 11.13
N ASN A 177 -5.00 13.45 11.43
CA ASN A 177 -5.40 14.72 10.81
C ASN A 177 -4.34 15.29 9.87
N ASP A 178 -3.32 14.51 9.50
CA ASP A 178 -2.26 14.97 8.64
C ASP A 178 -2.67 14.90 7.16
N ASN A 179 -2.94 16.04 6.56
CA ASN A 179 -3.38 16.16 5.17
C ASN A 179 -2.29 15.84 4.14
N ARG A 180 -1.04 15.66 4.58
CA ARG A 180 0.06 15.18 3.73
C ARG A 180 -0.09 13.70 3.39
N ILE A 181 -0.85 12.92 4.17
CA ILE A 181 -1.14 11.51 3.91
C ILE A 181 -2.38 11.41 3.02
N LEU A 182 -2.28 10.60 1.96
CA LEU A 182 -3.38 10.35 1.04
C LEU A 182 -4.38 9.34 1.61
N ALA A 183 -3.89 8.19 2.06
CA ALA A 183 -4.69 7.05 2.51
C ALA A 183 -3.85 6.10 3.39
N TRP A 184 -4.53 5.18 4.06
CA TRP A 184 -3.93 4.06 4.77
C TRP A 184 -4.34 2.75 4.09
N ASP A 185 -3.36 1.95 3.65
CA ASP A 185 -3.54 0.57 3.27
C ASP A 185 -3.28 -0.31 4.49
N VAL A 186 -4.33 -0.87 5.04
CA VAL A 186 -4.22 -1.56 6.32
C VAL A 186 -3.47 -2.89 6.22
N TRP A 187 -3.49 -3.52 5.04
CA TRP A 187 -2.76 -4.76 4.80
C TRP A 187 -2.56 -5.03 3.32
N ASN A 188 -1.30 -5.14 2.88
CA ASN A 188 -0.95 -5.56 1.53
C ASN A 188 -1.14 -7.07 1.35
N GLU A 189 -1.93 -7.46 0.34
CA GLU A 189 -2.14 -8.85 -0.08
C GLU A 189 -2.33 -9.82 1.10
N PRO A 190 -3.30 -9.58 2.00
CA PRO A 190 -3.37 -10.25 3.29
C PRO A 190 -3.43 -11.78 3.19
N ASN A 191 -4.05 -12.33 2.15
CA ASN A 191 -4.14 -13.77 1.89
C ASN A 191 -2.98 -14.32 1.01
N ASN A 192 -1.91 -13.55 0.78
CA ASN A 192 -0.72 -14.04 0.10
C ASN A 192 0.05 -15.01 1.02
N GLU A 193 0.31 -16.21 0.52
CA GLU A 193 1.00 -17.26 1.29
C GLU A 193 2.54 -17.11 1.29
N GLY A 194 3.07 -16.06 0.68
CA GLY A 194 4.51 -15.78 0.62
C GLY A 194 4.97 -15.53 -0.81
N GLY A 195 6.08 -16.12 -1.19
CA GLY A 195 6.70 -15.97 -2.50
C GLY A 195 8.12 -16.52 -2.51
N GLY A 196 8.75 -16.55 -3.68
CA GLY A 196 10.12 -17.04 -3.83
C GLY A 196 10.29 -18.49 -3.38
N ASN A 197 11.30 -18.73 -2.56
CA ASN A 197 11.61 -20.05 -2.00
C ASN A 197 11.21 -20.17 -0.51
N TYR A 198 10.43 -19.22 0.00
CA TYR A 198 9.97 -19.24 1.38
C TYR A 198 8.85 -20.26 1.59
N LYS A 199 8.80 -20.85 2.78
CA LYS A 199 7.73 -21.77 3.15
C LYS A 199 6.46 -20.99 3.44
N PRO A 200 5.31 -21.40 2.90
CA PRO A 200 4.03 -20.79 3.24
C PRO A 200 3.73 -20.86 4.74
N THR A 201 3.17 -19.80 5.29
CA THR A 201 2.70 -19.79 6.68
C THR A 201 1.48 -20.70 6.81
N PRO A 202 1.50 -21.74 7.67
CA PRO A 202 0.35 -22.62 7.86
C PRO A 202 -0.90 -21.84 8.29
N ASN A 203 -2.04 -22.17 7.70
CA ASN A 203 -3.35 -21.57 8.01
C ASN A 203 -3.39 -20.02 7.87
N LYS A 204 -2.53 -19.43 7.05
CA LYS A 204 -2.39 -17.98 6.93
C LYS A 204 -3.72 -17.29 6.62
N LYS A 205 -4.50 -17.79 5.67
CA LYS A 205 -5.81 -17.22 5.31
C LYS A 205 -6.75 -17.13 6.50
N GLN A 206 -6.80 -18.17 7.35
CA GLN A 206 -7.67 -18.22 8.53
C GLN A 206 -7.17 -17.22 9.60
N LEU A 207 -5.85 -17.17 9.83
CA LEU A 207 -5.25 -16.24 10.78
C LEU A 207 -5.49 -14.79 10.36
N VAL A 208 -5.28 -14.49 9.09
CA VAL A 208 -5.50 -13.16 8.54
C VAL A 208 -6.98 -12.78 8.51
N ALA A 209 -7.88 -13.69 8.12
CA ALA A 209 -9.32 -13.42 8.14
C ALA A 209 -9.82 -13.04 9.54
N GLY A 210 -9.23 -13.64 10.58
CA GLY A 210 -9.55 -13.31 11.98
C GLY A 210 -8.96 -11.99 12.48
N LEU A 211 -7.93 -11.46 11.81
CA LEU A 211 -7.20 -10.27 12.25
C LEU A 211 -7.46 -9.02 11.38
N LEU A 212 -7.74 -9.20 10.09
CA LEU A 212 -7.90 -8.08 9.15
C LEU A 212 -9.07 -7.16 9.52
N ASP A 213 -10.16 -7.72 10.00
CA ASP A 213 -11.32 -6.95 10.45
C ASP A 213 -10.97 -6.10 11.68
N ASP A 214 -10.26 -6.69 12.65
CA ASP A 214 -9.72 -6.00 13.82
C ASP A 214 -8.78 -4.86 13.41
N VAL A 215 -7.90 -5.07 12.43
CA VAL A 215 -6.97 -4.02 11.94
C VAL A 215 -7.72 -2.83 11.36
N PHE A 216 -8.80 -3.06 10.59
CA PHE A 216 -9.66 -1.98 10.14
C PHE A 216 -10.33 -1.25 11.31
N GLU A 217 -10.83 -1.98 12.32
CA GLU A 217 -11.42 -1.40 13.51
C GLU A 217 -10.42 -0.57 14.32
N TRP A 218 -9.22 -1.09 14.56
CA TRP A 218 -8.15 -0.37 15.24
C TRP A 218 -7.77 0.92 14.53
N ALA A 219 -7.62 0.86 13.19
CA ALA A 219 -7.33 2.04 12.41
C ALA A 219 -8.48 3.07 12.47
N ARG A 220 -9.75 2.63 12.45
CA ARG A 220 -10.92 3.51 12.61
C ARG A 220 -11.01 4.14 13.98
N SER A 221 -10.65 3.39 15.04
CA SER A 221 -10.67 3.91 16.41
C SER A 221 -9.72 5.09 16.62
N ALA A 222 -8.71 5.23 15.79
CA ALA A 222 -7.83 6.40 15.73
C ALA A 222 -8.45 7.61 15.02
N ASN A 223 -9.67 7.50 14.48
CA ASN A 223 -10.43 8.55 13.79
C ASN A 223 -9.66 9.28 12.66
N PRO A 224 -9.00 8.57 11.71
CA PRO A 224 -8.28 9.23 10.66
C PRO A 224 -9.22 9.96 9.69
N THR A 225 -8.78 11.14 9.22
CA THR A 225 -9.45 11.89 8.15
C THR A 225 -9.11 11.36 6.76
N GLN A 226 -8.18 10.42 6.67
CA GLN A 226 -7.80 9.72 5.44
C GLN A 226 -8.64 8.43 5.31
N PRO A 227 -8.90 7.97 4.06
CA PRO A 227 -9.59 6.71 3.84
C PRO A 227 -8.70 5.50 4.16
N LEU A 228 -9.36 4.41 4.55
CA LEU A 228 -8.76 3.10 4.75
C LEU A 228 -9.06 2.19 3.56
N THR A 229 -8.12 1.31 3.21
CA THR A 229 -8.30 0.29 2.18
C THR A 229 -7.45 -0.95 2.45
N SER A 230 -7.76 -2.06 1.77
CA SER A 230 -6.89 -3.21 1.55
C SER A 230 -7.30 -3.84 0.22
N GLY A 231 -6.32 -4.09 -0.67
CA GLY A 231 -6.57 -4.40 -2.07
C GLY A 231 -6.78 -5.87 -2.37
N LEU A 232 -7.75 -6.17 -3.23
CA LEU A 232 -7.91 -7.49 -3.87
C LEU A 232 -6.77 -7.72 -4.87
N TRP A 233 -6.22 -8.93 -4.92
CA TRP A 233 -5.11 -9.23 -5.84
C TRP A 233 -5.24 -10.60 -6.53
N ILE A 234 -6.02 -11.52 -5.97
CA ILE A 234 -6.24 -12.88 -6.47
C ILE A 234 -7.74 -13.10 -6.74
N GLY A 235 -8.08 -14.11 -7.51
CA GLY A 235 -9.48 -14.43 -7.86
C GLY A 235 -9.90 -13.89 -9.21
N GLU A 236 -11.14 -14.19 -9.61
CA GLU A 236 -11.64 -13.94 -10.97
C GLU A 236 -12.91 -13.08 -11.05
N ASN A 237 -13.81 -13.22 -10.08
CA ASN A 237 -15.14 -12.63 -10.12
C ASN A 237 -15.37 -11.69 -8.94
N TRP A 238 -14.58 -10.61 -8.91
CA TRP A 238 -14.58 -9.66 -7.78
C TRP A 238 -15.87 -8.87 -7.61
N ASP A 239 -16.72 -8.83 -8.61
CA ASP A 239 -18.06 -8.22 -8.57
C ASP A 239 -19.15 -9.14 -7.98
N LYS A 240 -18.79 -10.36 -7.58
CA LYS A 240 -19.71 -11.38 -7.04
C LYS A 240 -19.33 -11.71 -5.59
N MET A 241 -20.01 -11.07 -4.65
CA MET A 241 -19.75 -11.25 -3.22
C MET A 241 -19.76 -12.71 -2.75
N GLU A 242 -20.61 -13.54 -3.37
CA GLU A 242 -20.74 -14.97 -3.06
C GLU A 242 -19.53 -15.82 -3.48
N THR A 243 -18.68 -15.31 -4.39
CA THR A 243 -17.46 -16.01 -4.84
C THR A 243 -16.22 -15.59 -4.10
N LEU A 244 -16.28 -14.50 -3.33
CA LEU A 244 -15.16 -14.00 -2.55
C LEU A 244 -14.90 -14.88 -1.32
N ASP A 245 -13.64 -15.10 -0.99
CA ASP A 245 -13.27 -15.73 0.28
C ASP A 245 -13.49 -14.79 1.48
N ALA A 246 -13.21 -15.25 2.69
CA ALA A 246 -13.45 -14.46 3.89
C ALA A 246 -12.58 -13.19 3.92
N VAL A 247 -11.32 -13.27 3.49
CA VAL A 247 -10.38 -12.13 3.45
C VAL A 247 -10.83 -11.13 2.39
N GLU A 248 -11.12 -11.59 1.18
CA GLU A 248 -11.58 -10.74 0.07
C GLU A 248 -12.89 -10.00 0.42
N ARG A 249 -13.82 -10.66 1.13
CA ARG A 249 -15.04 -10.00 1.61
C ARG A 249 -14.75 -8.88 2.58
N ILE A 250 -13.86 -9.09 3.56
CA ILE A 250 -13.44 -8.03 4.49
C ILE A 250 -12.82 -6.86 3.72
N GLN A 251 -11.91 -7.13 2.78
CA GLN A 251 -11.29 -6.10 1.95
C GLN A 251 -12.33 -5.21 1.25
N VAL A 252 -13.34 -5.81 0.63
CA VAL A 252 -14.37 -5.04 -0.09
C VAL A 252 -15.35 -4.35 0.86
N THR A 253 -15.77 -5.02 1.95
CA THR A 253 -16.82 -4.51 2.83
C THR A 253 -16.32 -3.52 3.87
N GLN A 254 -15.02 -3.57 4.23
CA GLN A 254 -14.43 -2.68 5.23
C GLN A 254 -13.71 -1.46 4.61
N SER A 255 -13.32 -1.50 3.34
CA SER A 255 -12.60 -0.39 2.72
C SER A 255 -13.47 0.84 2.49
N ASP A 256 -12.97 2.01 2.83
CA ASP A 256 -13.61 3.30 2.50
C ASP A 256 -13.53 3.56 0.99
N VAL A 257 -12.39 3.26 0.39
CA VAL A 257 -12.11 3.26 -1.05
C VAL A 257 -11.59 1.88 -1.44
N ASN A 258 -12.02 1.36 -2.57
CA ASN A 258 -11.60 0.03 -3.00
C ASN A 258 -10.23 0.09 -3.67
N SER A 259 -9.38 -0.91 -3.41
CA SER A 259 -8.12 -1.05 -4.11
C SER A 259 -7.93 -2.46 -4.67
N PHE A 260 -7.04 -2.58 -5.65
CA PHE A 260 -6.72 -3.87 -6.26
C PHE A 260 -5.34 -3.89 -6.88
N HIS A 261 -4.80 -5.11 -7.10
CA HIS A 261 -3.59 -5.36 -7.89
C HIS A 261 -3.94 -6.13 -9.16
N ASP A 262 -3.26 -5.80 -10.25
CA ASP A 262 -3.39 -6.55 -11.50
C ASP A 262 -2.13 -6.47 -12.35
N TYR A 263 -1.49 -7.61 -12.56
CA TYR A 263 -0.29 -7.74 -13.38
C TYR A 263 -0.56 -8.47 -14.71
N ASN A 264 -1.79 -8.44 -15.18
CA ASN A 264 -2.20 -9.11 -16.40
C ASN A 264 -2.24 -8.16 -17.61
N TRP A 265 -2.61 -8.72 -18.75
CA TRP A 265 -2.86 -7.99 -19.98
C TRP A 265 -3.97 -6.93 -19.83
N PRO A 266 -3.98 -5.89 -20.66
CA PRO A 266 -4.91 -4.75 -20.55
C PRO A 266 -6.39 -5.14 -20.51
N GLU A 267 -6.79 -6.17 -21.25
CA GLU A 267 -8.18 -6.64 -21.30
C GLU A 267 -8.64 -7.22 -19.96
N GLN A 268 -7.74 -7.93 -19.29
CA GLN A 268 -8.03 -8.48 -17.96
C GLN A 268 -7.99 -7.39 -16.90
N PHE A 269 -7.04 -6.48 -16.99
CA PHE A 269 -6.98 -5.30 -16.14
C PHE A 269 -8.28 -4.49 -16.24
N GLU A 270 -8.77 -4.18 -17.45
CA GLU A 270 -10.01 -3.44 -17.63
C GLU A 270 -11.22 -4.19 -17.05
N ARG A 271 -11.28 -5.51 -17.23
CA ARG A 271 -12.34 -6.33 -16.65
C ARG A 271 -12.36 -6.21 -15.12
N ARG A 272 -11.23 -6.38 -14.46
CA ARG A 272 -11.09 -6.27 -13.00
C ARG A 272 -11.37 -4.86 -12.49
N ALA A 273 -10.89 -3.85 -13.19
CA ALA A 273 -11.20 -2.45 -12.90
C ALA A 273 -12.71 -2.20 -12.90
N ARG A 274 -13.43 -2.72 -13.90
CA ARG A 274 -14.90 -2.60 -13.99
C ARG A 274 -15.62 -3.37 -12.88
N GLN A 275 -15.12 -4.56 -12.50
CA GLN A 275 -15.65 -5.30 -11.36
C GLN A 275 -15.53 -4.49 -10.06
N MET A 276 -14.38 -3.88 -9.80
CA MET A 276 -14.18 -3.05 -8.62
C MET A 276 -15.05 -1.77 -8.64
N LEU A 277 -15.21 -1.13 -9.80
CA LEU A 277 -16.05 0.04 -9.97
C LEU A 277 -17.55 -0.25 -9.72
N SER A 278 -18.00 -1.49 -9.92
CA SER A 278 -19.41 -1.88 -9.71
C SER A 278 -19.86 -1.75 -8.24
N TYR A 279 -18.94 -1.71 -7.29
CA TYR A 279 -19.23 -1.45 -5.88
C TYR A 279 -19.65 0.01 -5.60
N GLY A 280 -19.45 0.92 -6.56
CA GLY A 280 -19.84 2.33 -6.46
C GLY A 280 -18.99 3.15 -5.48
N ARG A 281 -17.77 2.71 -5.21
CA ARG A 281 -16.73 3.42 -4.44
C ARG A 281 -15.60 3.84 -5.35
N PRO A 282 -14.79 4.84 -4.98
CA PRO A 282 -13.53 5.13 -5.68
C PRO A 282 -12.66 3.89 -5.74
N VAL A 283 -11.90 3.76 -6.83
CA VAL A 283 -11.03 2.60 -7.06
C VAL A 283 -9.59 3.06 -7.25
N LEU A 284 -8.67 2.37 -6.57
CA LEU A 284 -7.24 2.56 -6.69
C LEU A 284 -6.61 1.24 -7.16
N CYS A 285 -5.88 1.25 -8.27
CA CYS A 285 -4.97 0.17 -8.60
C CYS A 285 -3.64 0.44 -7.89
N THR A 286 -3.40 -0.28 -6.80
CA THR A 286 -2.26 -0.06 -5.92
C THR A 286 -1.03 -0.85 -6.32
N GLU A 287 -1.17 -1.79 -7.26
CA GLU A 287 -0.06 -2.45 -7.96
C GLU A 287 -0.45 -2.86 -9.37
N TYR A 288 0.40 -2.56 -10.31
CA TYR A 288 0.39 -3.03 -11.68
C TYR A 288 1.80 -2.86 -12.28
N MET A 289 1.97 -3.20 -13.53
CA MET A 289 3.19 -3.07 -14.30
C MET A 289 4.23 -4.15 -13.97
N ALA A 290 4.16 -5.22 -14.73
CA ALA A 290 5.14 -6.28 -14.83
C ALA A 290 5.32 -6.59 -16.32
N ARG A 291 6.30 -5.96 -16.97
CA ARG A 291 6.43 -5.94 -18.44
C ARG A 291 6.48 -7.34 -19.04
N GLY A 292 7.16 -8.27 -18.39
CA GLY A 292 7.25 -9.66 -18.85
C GLY A 292 5.91 -10.41 -18.83
N ASN A 293 4.93 -9.94 -18.04
CA ASN A 293 3.58 -10.53 -17.98
C ASN A 293 2.57 -9.82 -18.88
N GLY A 294 2.99 -8.80 -19.65
CA GLY A 294 2.09 -8.02 -20.48
C GLY A 294 1.36 -6.88 -19.77
N SER A 295 1.58 -6.69 -18.47
CA SER A 295 1.13 -5.51 -17.73
C SER A 295 2.14 -4.39 -17.92
N THR A 296 1.78 -3.41 -18.76
CA THR A 296 2.68 -2.33 -19.18
C THR A 296 2.04 -0.96 -18.98
N PHE A 297 2.86 0.11 -18.96
CA PHE A 297 2.32 1.46 -18.84
C PHE A 297 1.39 1.83 -19.99
N ASP A 298 1.79 1.53 -21.21
CA ASP A 298 1.01 1.84 -22.43
C ASP A 298 -0.28 1.02 -22.52
N GLY A 299 -0.30 -0.18 -21.94
CA GLY A 299 -1.49 -1.02 -21.87
C GLY A 299 -2.47 -0.59 -20.77
N SER A 300 -2.00 -0.43 -19.54
CA SER A 300 -2.87 -0.27 -18.36
C SER A 300 -3.16 1.19 -18.00
N LEU A 301 -2.16 2.08 -18.14
CA LEU A 301 -2.26 3.47 -17.68
C LEU A 301 -3.37 4.28 -18.38
N PRO A 302 -3.56 4.17 -19.73
CA PRO A 302 -4.69 4.82 -20.40
C PRO A 302 -6.06 4.32 -19.95
N ILE A 303 -6.15 3.03 -19.59
CA ILE A 303 -7.39 2.46 -19.04
C ILE A 303 -7.68 3.09 -17.67
N GLY A 304 -6.67 3.13 -16.77
CA GLY A 304 -6.79 3.79 -15.47
C GLY A 304 -7.21 5.25 -15.58
N LYS A 305 -6.62 5.99 -16.53
CA LYS A 305 -7.00 7.37 -16.81
C LYS A 305 -8.46 7.50 -17.27
N ARG A 306 -8.87 6.67 -18.22
CA ARG A 306 -10.24 6.67 -18.78
C ARG A 306 -11.32 6.39 -17.73
N TYR A 307 -11.05 5.50 -16.79
CA TYR A 307 -11.96 5.15 -15.70
C TYR A 307 -11.74 6.00 -14.44
N ASN A 308 -10.83 6.95 -14.47
CA ASN A 308 -10.44 7.75 -13.31
C ASN A 308 -10.08 6.86 -12.09
N ILE A 309 -9.26 5.86 -12.32
CA ILE A 309 -8.70 4.98 -11.29
C ILE A 309 -7.32 5.54 -10.92
N ALA A 310 -6.99 5.58 -9.63
CA ALA A 310 -5.63 5.86 -9.20
C ALA A 310 -4.69 4.74 -9.67
N MET A 311 -3.53 5.10 -10.23
CA MET A 311 -2.60 4.15 -10.84
C MET A 311 -1.26 4.21 -10.14
N ILE A 312 -0.94 3.20 -9.33
CA ILE A 312 0.28 3.10 -8.53
C ILE A 312 1.02 1.85 -8.99
N ASN A 313 2.08 2.01 -9.79
CA ASN A 313 2.84 0.87 -10.30
C ASN A 313 3.77 0.25 -9.25
N TRP A 314 4.10 -1.01 -9.39
CA TRP A 314 5.16 -1.64 -8.61
C TRP A 314 6.53 -1.26 -9.18
N GLY A 315 7.47 -0.86 -8.27
CA GLY A 315 8.82 -0.44 -8.61
C GLY A 315 8.92 1.00 -9.13
N PHE A 316 9.96 1.71 -8.71
CA PHE A 316 10.19 3.09 -9.12
C PHE A 316 11.64 3.36 -9.54
N VAL A 317 12.62 3.05 -8.68
CA VAL A 317 14.04 3.23 -8.96
C VAL A 317 14.78 1.91 -8.71
N ASP A 318 15.63 1.53 -9.65
CA ASP A 318 16.51 0.37 -9.49
C ASP A 318 17.47 0.55 -8.32
N GLY A 319 17.50 -0.45 -7.44
CA GLY A 319 18.29 -0.40 -6.22
C GLY A 319 18.47 -1.78 -5.58
N LYS A 320 18.65 -1.78 -4.26
CA LYS A 320 18.88 -3.00 -3.49
C LYS A 320 17.72 -4.01 -3.55
N THR A 321 16.49 -3.58 -3.82
CA THR A 321 15.34 -4.47 -4.01
C THR A 321 15.46 -5.35 -5.24
N GLN A 322 16.22 -4.94 -6.26
CA GLN A 322 16.37 -5.64 -7.53
C GLN A 322 15.03 -5.97 -8.22
N THR A 323 13.99 -5.15 -8.03
CA THR A 323 12.67 -5.38 -8.61
C THR A 323 12.63 -5.20 -10.14
N ARG A 324 13.72 -4.73 -10.76
CA ARG A 324 13.92 -4.80 -12.23
C ARG A 324 13.95 -6.24 -12.76
N LEU A 325 14.30 -7.21 -11.89
CA LEU A 325 14.42 -8.61 -12.27
C LEU A 325 13.05 -9.30 -12.32
N PRO A 326 12.84 -10.26 -13.23
CA PRO A 326 11.62 -11.07 -13.27
C PRO A 326 11.44 -11.95 -12.03
N TRP A 327 10.21 -12.36 -11.76
CA TRP A 327 9.89 -13.22 -10.62
C TRP A 327 10.49 -14.63 -10.74
N ASP A 328 10.75 -15.11 -11.97
CA ASP A 328 11.43 -16.40 -12.20
C ASP A 328 12.89 -16.41 -11.74
N SER A 329 13.47 -15.23 -11.43
CA SER A 329 14.81 -15.09 -10.85
C SER A 329 14.98 -15.87 -9.53
N TRP A 330 13.90 -16.15 -8.81
CA TRP A 330 13.92 -17.03 -7.64
C TRP A 330 14.27 -18.50 -7.98
N LYS A 331 14.03 -18.91 -9.21
CA LYS A 331 14.42 -20.24 -9.73
C LYS A 331 15.70 -20.19 -10.55
N LYS A 332 15.92 -19.08 -11.26
CA LYS A 332 17.05 -18.87 -12.15
C LYS A 332 17.60 -17.43 -11.96
N PRO A 333 18.52 -17.23 -10.99
CA PRO A 333 19.08 -15.91 -10.72
C PRO A 333 19.79 -15.29 -11.94
N TYR A 334 19.61 -14.00 -12.15
CA TYR A 334 20.26 -13.19 -13.20
C TYR A 334 21.60 -12.63 -12.69
N THR A 335 22.62 -13.49 -12.56
CA THR A 335 23.93 -13.11 -12.01
C THR A 335 24.98 -12.76 -13.07
N MET A 336 24.79 -13.22 -14.30
CA MET A 336 25.73 -12.99 -15.40
C MET A 336 25.23 -11.94 -16.39
N ASP A 337 23.94 -11.96 -16.69
CA ASP A 337 23.33 -11.08 -17.68
C ASP A 337 22.10 -10.37 -17.06
N GLU A 338 21.88 -9.12 -17.44
CA GLU A 338 20.63 -8.44 -17.15
C GLU A 338 19.47 -9.09 -17.93
N PRO A 339 18.23 -9.07 -17.40
CA PRO A 339 17.07 -9.52 -18.16
C PRO A 339 16.89 -8.64 -19.40
N THR A 340 16.51 -9.25 -20.51
CA THR A 340 16.22 -8.53 -21.77
C THR A 340 15.18 -7.42 -21.58
N ILE A 341 14.24 -7.63 -20.65
CA ILE A 341 13.20 -6.68 -20.28
C ILE A 341 13.20 -6.54 -18.77
N TRP A 342 13.36 -5.32 -18.27
CA TRP A 342 13.13 -5.03 -16.84
C TRP A 342 11.67 -5.26 -16.48
N PHE A 343 11.47 -5.97 -15.38
CA PHE A 343 10.14 -6.40 -15.01
C PHE A 343 9.32 -5.22 -14.48
N HIS A 344 9.89 -4.49 -13.54
CA HIS A 344 9.31 -3.28 -12.97
C HIS A 344 10.24 -2.08 -13.24
N GLU A 345 10.31 -1.12 -12.35
CA GLU A 345 11.13 0.07 -12.33
C GLU A 345 10.89 1.05 -13.50
N VAL A 346 10.88 2.33 -13.12
CA VAL A 346 10.76 3.46 -14.05
C VAL A 346 12.15 4.02 -14.37
N PHE A 347 12.98 4.16 -13.31
CA PHE A 347 14.30 4.77 -13.41
C PHE A 347 15.42 3.79 -13.07
N ARG A 348 16.57 4.01 -13.69
CA ARG A 348 17.85 3.46 -13.27
C ARG A 348 18.32 4.16 -12.00
N ALA A 349 19.25 3.58 -11.27
CA ALA A 349 19.82 4.14 -10.04
C ALA A 349 20.40 5.56 -10.19
N ASP A 350 20.78 5.95 -11.40
CA ASP A 350 21.29 7.29 -11.74
C ASP A 350 20.19 8.30 -12.15
N GLY A 351 18.92 7.88 -12.15
CA GLY A 351 17.78 8.72 -12.52
C GLY A 351 17.48 8.78 -14.02
N ARG A 352 18.23 8.06 -14.85
CA ARG A 352 17.87 7.92 -16.26
C ARG A 352 16.66 7.00 -16.39
N PRO A 353 15.66 7.34 -17.19
CA PRO A 353 14.55 6.44 -17.48
C PRO A 353 15.03 5.08 -18.00
N TYR A 354 14.42 4.00 -17.57
CA TYR A 354 14.59 2.72 -18.24
C TYR A 354 14.10 2.79 -19.69
N ARG A 355 12.89 3.35 -19.89
CA ARG A 355 12.33 3.66 -21.21
C ARG A 355 11.77 5.07 -21.22
N GLN A 356 12.33 5.93 -22.09
CA GLN A 356 11.89 7.33 -22.20
C GLN A 356 10.40 7.44 -22.56
N ALA A 357 9.92 6.60 -23.48
CA ALA A 357 8.53 6.60 -23.93
C ALA A 357 7.52 6.36 -22.80
N GLU A 358 7.87 5.53 -21.80
CA GLU A 358 7.02 5.28 -20.63
C GLU A 358 6.93 6.53 -19.72
N VAL A 359 8.06 7.19 -19.49
CA VAL A 359 8.11 8.44 -18.71
C VAL A 359 7.32 9.55 -19.42
N ASP A 360 7.43 9.67 -20.73
CA ASP A 360 6.68 10.65 -21.52
C ASP A 360 5.18 10.36 -21.49
N LEU A 361 4.78 9.09 -21.52
CA LEU A 361 3.38 8.67 -21.37
C LEU A 361 2.84 9.04 -19.98
N ILE A 362 3.57 8.71 -18.90
CA ILE A 362 3.18 9.05 -17.53
C ILE A 362 2.98 10.56 -17.41
N ARG A 363 3.97 11.34 -17.84
CA ARG A 363 3.94 12.81 -17.79
C ARG A 363 2.76 13.37 -18.59
N ARG A 364 2.51 12.87 -19.79
CA ARG A 364 1.40 13.31 -20.62
C ARG A 364 0.07 13.07 -19.93
N LEU A 365 -0.19 11.83 -19.48
CA LEU A 365 -1.46 11.46 -18.86
C LEU A 365 -1.67 12.15 -17.50
N ALA A 366 -0.60 12.38 -16.73
CA ALA A 366 -0.67 13.11 -15.47
C ALA A 366 -1.12 14.57 -15.67
N ASN A 367 -0.70 15.20 -16.76
CA ASN A 367 -1.04 16.58 -17.09
C ASN A 367 -2.40 16.74 -17.84
N GLU A 368 -2.98 15.65 -18.33
CA GLU A 368 -4.30 15.71 -18.94
C GLU A 368 -5.40 15.96 -17.88
N PRO A 369 -6.48 16.67 -18.22
CA PRO A 369 -7.60 16.86 -17.30
C PRO A 369 -8.11 15.53 -16.73
N LYS A 370 -8.48 15.56 -15.45
CA LYS A 370 -9.16 14.44 -14.82
C LYS A 370 -10.54 14.24 -15.41
N VAL A 371 -10.90 12.99 -15.71
CA VAL A 371 -12.25 12.62 -16.12
C VAL A 371 -13.11 12.29 -14.90
N ALA A 372 -14.43 12.39 -15.04
CA ALA A 372 -15.34 11.88 -14.02
C ALA A 372 -15.25 10.33 -13.98
N GLN A 373 -15.33 9.74 -12.78
CA GLN A 373 -15.40 8.29 -12.66
C GLN A 373 -16.71 7.80 -13.27
N PRO A 374 -16.68 6.91 -14.27
CA PRO A 374 -17.91 6.46 -14.91
C PRO A 374 -18.71 5.55 -13.96
N VAL A 375 -20.05 5.65 -14.07
CA VAL A 375 -20.93 4.65 -13.47
C VAL A 375 -20.85 3.39 -14.33
N VAL A 376 -20.26 2.33 -13.79
CA VAL A 376 -20.11 1.06 -14.51
C VAL A 376 -21.21 0.12 -14.06
N GLN A 377 -21.96 -0.41 -15.03
CA GLN A 377 -22.92 -1.48 -14.78
C GLN A 377 -22.18 -2.81 -14.54
N PRO A 378 -22.70 -3.70 -13.68
CA PRO A 378 -22.15 -5.04 -13.53
C PRO A 378 -22.00 -5.73 -14.88
N LEU A 379 -20.90 -6.47 -15.04
CA LEU A 379 -20.68 -7.21 -16.29
C LEU A 379 -21.75 -8.29 -16.44
N PRO A 380 -22.31 -8.49 -17.65
CA PRO A 380 -23.24 -9.59 -17.87
C PRO A 380 -22.56 -10.92 -17.55
N ALA A 381 -23.28 -11.82 -16.88
CA ALA A 381 -22.78 -13.15 -16.55
C ALA A 381 -22.22 -13.83 -17.81
N GLN A 382 -20.97 -14.23 -17.78
CA GLN A 382 -20.38 -14.99 -18.90
C GLN A 382 -21.15 -16.31 -19.05
N ARG A 383 -21.83 -16.48 -20.19
CA ARG A 383 -22.40 -17.79 -20.56
C ARG A 383 -21.23 -18.76 -20.71
N ARG A 384 -21.15 -19.74 -19.81
CA ARG A 384 -20.22 -20.86 -20.00
C ARG A 384 -20.48 -21.45 -21.39
N ARG A 385 -19.54 -21.30 -22.31
CA ARG A 385 -19.54 -22.08 -23.55
C ARG A 385 -19.44 -23.53 -23.09
N ARG A 386 -20.53 -24.27 -23.18
CA ARG A 386 -20.46 -25.74 -23.08
C ARG A 386 -19.53 -26.17 -24.18
N ALA A 387 -18.41 -26.77 -23.80
CA ALA A 387 -17.58 -27.50 -24.74
C ALA A 387 -18.47 -28.61 -25.35
N ARG A 388 -18.62 -28.60 -26.65
CA ARG A 388 -19.20 -29.69 -27.41
C ARG A 388 -18.10 -30.68 -27.71
#